data_64ccefc76d3b4100b895f8f4be99617e
#
_entry.id   64ccefc76d3b4100b895f8f4be99617e
#
_cell.length_a   1.000
_cell.length_b   1.000
_cell.length_c   1.000
_cell.angle_alpha   90.00
_cell.angle_beta   90.00
_cell.angle_gamma   90.00
#
_symmetry.space_group_name_H-M   'P 1'
#
loop_
_entity.id
_entity.type
_entity.pdbx_description
1 polymer ?
#
loop_
_entity_poly.entity_id
_entity_poly.type
_entity_poly.pdbx_seq_one_letter_code
_entity_poly.pdbx_strand_id
1 'polypeptide(L)'
;MKTYRSLTQEEIQQLKERSCTAVDWAEIEVVENFKTDYICHTRFSGRVRLGVFEDEFMLAGGMRKHSGLYHATLHNVTVGDNCCIENIKNYIANYIIGDYAFIENVDIILVDGWSKFGNGVEVAVLNETGGREVPIHDRLSAHQAYILALYRHRPELICRMKAIIDQYAEENASDTGTIGQHVTIVDAGYIKNVRIGDYCKIEGAGRLKNGSLNSNEQAPIHIGYGVVCDDFIISSGSNVEDGTMLTRCFISQACHLGHNYSASDSLFFSNCQEENGEACAIFAGPFTVTHHKSTLLIAGMFSFMNAGSGSNQSNHMYKLGPIHQGAMERGAKTTSDSYILWQIGRAHV
;
A
#
# COMPACT_ATOMS: atom_id res chain seq x y z
N MET A 1 26.86 6.28 3.72
CA MET A 1 26.07 7.46 3.27
C MET A 1 26.74 7.92 1.98
N LYS A 2 25.98 8.07 0.86
CA LYS A 2 26.56 8.53 -0.41
C LYS A 2 27.00 9.99 -0.27
N THR A 3 28.16 10.33 -0.84
CA THR A 3 28.64 11.72 -0.91
C THR A 3 28.17 12.33 -2.21
N TYR A 4 27.62 13.53 -2.15
CA TYR A 4 27.10 14.25 -3.31
C TYR A 4 27.90 15.54 -3.49
N ARG A 5 28.09 15.96 -4.75
CA ARG A 5 28.65 17.23 -5.20
C ARG A 5 27.71 17.95 -6.16
N SER A 6 27.91 19.23 -6.33
CA SER A 6 27.22 19.99 -7.37
C SER A 6 27.67 19.55 -8.77
N LEU A 7 26.80 19.74 -9.77
CA LEU A 7 27.13 19.55 -11.19
C LEU A 7 28.23 20.51 -11.62
N THR A 8 29.13 20.04 -12.47
CA THR A 8 30.07 20.90 -13.19
C THR A 8 29.36 21.63 -14.35
N GLN A 9 29.99 22.70 -14.85
CA GLN A 9 29.45 23.43 -16.01
C GLN A 9 29.39 22.57 -17.28
N GLU A 10 30.34 21.64 -17.43
CA GLU A 10 30.35 20.69 -18.53
C GLU A 10 29.18 19.72 -18.45
N GLU A 11 28.93 19.13 -17.30
CA GLU A 11 27.77 18.23 -17.07
C GLU A 11 26.44 18.96 -17.30
N ILE A 12 26.31 20.20 -16.84
CA ILE A 12 25.13 21.03 -17.12
C ILE A 12 24.93 21.23 -18.61
N GLN A 13 26.01 21.53 -19.36
CA GLN A 13 25.92 21.72 -20.78
C GLN A 13 25.53 20.43 -21.52
N GLN A 14 26.10 19.29 -21.14
CA GLN A 14 25.75 17.97 -21.70
C GLN A 14 24.28 17.64 -21.42
N LEU A 15 23.77 17.88 -20.21
CA LEU A 15 22.36 17.65 -19.88
C LEU A 15 21.43 18.55 -20.71
N LYS A 16 21.79 19.82 -20.92
CA LYS A 16 21.02 20.74 -21.79
C LYS A 16 20.97 20.24 -23.24
N GLU A 17 22.08 19.75 -23.77
CA GLU A 17 22.17 19.18 -25.13
C GLU A 17 21.29 17.94 -25.28
N ARG A 18 21.06 17.19 -24.17
CA ARG A 18 20.13 16.06 -24.08
C ARG A 18 18.69 16.47 -23.77
N SER A 19 18.36 17.75 -23.98
CA SER A 19 17.01 18.30 -23.71
C SER A 19 16.56 18.23 -22.25
N CYS A 20 17.49 18.23 -21.31
CA CYS A 20 17.16 18.37 -19.90
C CYS A 20 17.04 19.84 -19.49
N THR A 21 16.16 20.10 -18.53
CA THR A 21 15.94 21.44 -17.99
C THR A 21 15.91 21.42 -16.46
N ALA A 22 16.33 22.50 -15.82
CA ALA A 22 16.20 22.68 -14.39
C ALA A 22 15.69 24.09 -14.08
N VAL A 23 14.93 24.22 -13.00
CA VAL A 23 14.55 25.54 -12.46
C VAL A 23 15.80 26.25 -11.91
N ASP A 24 16.61 25.53 -11.15
CA ASP A 24 17.93 25.95 -10.71
C ASP A 24 18.89 24.75 -10.76
N TRP A 25 19.95 24.84 -11.57
CA TRP A 25 20.97 23.81 -11.66
C TRP A 25 21.84 23.68 -10.41
N ALA A 26 21.89 24.70 -9.56
CA ALA A 26 22.63 24.67 -8.30
C ALA A 26 21.98 23.77 -7.24
N GLU A 27 20.70 23.46 -7.38
CA GLU A 27 19.98 22.55 -6.46
C GLU A 27 20.13 21.06 -6.86
N ILE A 28 20.86 20.77 -7.96
CA ILE A 28 21.08 19.39 -8.40
C ILE A 28 22.44 18.91 -7.91
N GLU A 29 22.42 17.87 -7.13
CA GLU A 29 23.61 17.22 -6.56
C GLU A 29 23.76 15.82 -7.17
N VAL A 30 24.99 15.42 -7.45
CA VAL A 30 25.31 14.12 -8.06
C VAL A 30 26.42 13.41 -7.31
N VAL A 31 26.50 12.09 -7.42
CA VAL A 31 27.62 11.32 -6.87
C VAL A 31 28.92 11.63 -7.62
N GLU A 32 30.08 11.30 -7.03
CA GLU A 32 31.39 11.67 -7.57
C GLU A 32 31.65 11.11 -9.00
N ASN A 33 31.23 9.87 -9.26
CA ASN A 33 31.39 9.20 -10.56
C ASN A 33 30.18 9.31 -11.48
N PHE A 34 29.39 10.36 -11.32
CA PHE A 34 28.21 10.62 -12.15
C PHE A 34 28.55 10.77 -13.63
N LYS A 35 27.66 10.27 -14.48
CA LYS A 35 27.71 10.39 -15.96
C LYS A 35 26.37 10.86 -16.49
N THR A 36 26.38 11.69 -17.51
CA THR A 36 25.17 12.28 -18.13
C THR A 36 24.56 11.43 -19.23
N ASP A 37 25.22 10.33 -19.65
CA ASP A 37 24.94 9.59 -20.88
C ASP A 37 23.51 9.04 -20.98
N TYR A 38 22.93 8.66 -19.85
CA TYR A 38 21.62 8.02 -19.80
C TYR A 38 20.53 8.90 -19.17
N ILE A 39 20.67 10.22 -19.33
CA ILE A 39 19.67 11.18 -18.88
C ILE A 39 19.25 12.06 -20.05
N CYS A 40 18.00 12.02 -20.44
CA CYS A 40 17.47 12.87 -21.49
C CYS A 40 16.00 13.26 -21.26
N HIS A 41 15.60 14.39 -21.85
CA HIS A 41 14.23 14.92 -21.79
C HIS A 41 13.67 14.98 -20.35
N THR A 42 14.52 15.25 -19.36
CA THR A 42 14.16 15.25 -17.94
C THR A 42 14.14 16.67 -17.41
N ARG A 43 13.08 16.99 -16.66
CA ARG A 43 12.91 18.27 -16.00
C ARG A 43 13.16 18.14 -14.49
N PHE A 44 14.02 19.00 -13.97
CA PHE A 44 14.36 19.03 -12.55
C PHE A 44 13.85 20.30 -11.86
N SER A 45 13.39 20.18 -10.63
CA SER A 45 13.07 21.32 -9.77
C SER A 45 13.25 20.97 -8.29
N GLY A 46 13.56 21.99 -7.47
CA GLY A 46 13.92 21.78 -6.07
C GLY A 46 15.18 20.92 -5.94
N ARG A 47 15.43 20.41 -4.77
CA ARG A 47 16.63 19.63 -4.47
C ARG A 47 16.54 18.23 -5.09
N VAL A 48 17.37 17.97 -6.08
CA VAL A 48 17.44 16.66 -6.74
C VAL A 48 18.84 16.06 -6.54
N ARG A 49 18.88 14.79 -6.14
CA ARG A 49 20.12 14.02 -5.98
C ARG A 49 20.11 12.81 -6.89
N LEU A 50 21.18 12.61 -7.65
CA LEU A 50 21.28 11.52 -8.62
C LEU A 50 22.45 10.59 -8.31
N GLY A 51 22.19 9.28 -8.35
CA GLY A 51 23.19 8.22 -8.33
C GLY A 51 23.83 7.99 -9.69
N VAL A 52 24.47 6.84 -9.89
CA VAL A 52 25.04 6.40 -11.17
C VAL A 52 24.02 5.60 -11.97
N PHE A 53 24.21 5.56 -13.31
CA PHE A 53 23.39 4.77 -14.24
C PHE A 53 24.34 3.96 -15.14
N GLU A 54 24.73 2.77 -14.70
CA GLU A 54 25.76 1.95 -15.36
C GLU A 54 25.28 0.53 -15.69
N ASP A 55 24.05 0.17 -15.30
CA ASP A 55 23.52 -1.18 -15.40
C ASP A 55 22.32 -1.28 -16.35
N GLU A 56 21.94 -2.48 -16.72
CA GLU A 56 20.82 -2.77 -17.61
C GLU A 56 19.76 -3.63 -16.93
N PHE A 57 18.51 -3.37 -17.24
CA PHE A 57 17.37 -4.23 -16.88
C PHE A 57 17.08 -5.21 -18.01
N MET A 58 16.82 -6.47 -17.64
CA MET A 58 16.34 -7.49 -18.57
C MET A 58 14.81 -7.54 -18.46
N LEU A 59 14.13 -7.10 -19.49
CA LEU A 59 12.67 -7.11 -19.58
C LEU A 59 12.14 -8.42 -20.20
N ALA A 60 10.82 -8.60 -20.11
CA ALA A 60 10.14 -9.73 -20.76
C ALA A 60 10.45 -9.76 -22.28
N GLY A 61 10.55 -10.97 -22.83
CA GLY A 61 10.94 -11.16 -24.23
C GLY A 61 12.42 -10.96 -24.53
N GLY A 62 13.26 -10.75 -23.51
CA GLY A 62 14.73 -10.62 -23.67
C GLY A 62 15.19 -9.22 -24.08
N MET A 63 14.33 -8.24 -24.02
CA MET A 63 14.70 -6.83 -24.28
C MET A 63 15.58 -6.30 -23.14
N ARG A 64 16.68 -5.64 -23.51
CA ARG A 64 17.54 -4.92 -22.56
C ARG A 64 17.20 -3.44 -22.54
N LYS A 65 17.16 -2.87 -21.34
CA LYS A 65 16.91 -1.46 -21.13
C LYS A 65 17.94 -0.91 -20.14
N HIS A 66 18.67 0.12 -20.56
CA HIS A 66 19.68 0.73 -19.71
C HIS A 66 19.05 1.56 -18.60
N SER A 67 19.65 1.52 -17.40
CA SER A 67 19.31 2.43 -16.31
C SER A 67 19.45 3.89 -16.73
N GLY A 68 18.64 4.79 -16.20
CA GLY A 68 18.68 6.18 -16.60
C GLY A 68 17.37 6.92 -16.32
N LEU A 69 17.33 8.18 -16.77
CA LEU A 69 16.16 9.05 -16.64
C LEU A 69 15.72 9.50 -18.02
N TYR A 70 14.49 9.17 -18.40
CA TYR A 70 13.96 9.40 -19.74
C TYR A 70 12.54 9.97 -19.67
N HIS A 71 12.31 11.16 -20.23
CA HIS A 71 10.98 11.78 -20.26
C HIS A 71 10.34 11.83 -18.85
N ALA A 72 11.05 12.39 -17.87
CA ALA A 72 10.61 12.47 -16.49
C ALA A 72 10.60 13.91 -15.95
N THR A 73 9.74 14.20 -14.99
CA THR A 73 9.77 15.44 -14.21
C THR A 73 9.95 15.07 -12.74
N LEU A 74 11.03 15.57 -12.13
CA LEU A 74 11.43 15.26 -10.77
C LEU A 74 11.46 16.53 -9.91
N HIS A 75 10.80 16.52 -8.76
CA HIS A 75 10.76 17.62 -7.80
C HIS A 75 11.13 17.15 -6.39
N ASN A 76 12.20 17.67 -5.79
CA ASN A 76 12.68 17.23 -4.48
C ASN A 76 12.85 15.69 -4.40
N VAL A 77 13.61 15.10 -5.31
CA VAL A 77 13.77 13.65 -5.39
C VAL A 77 15.22 13.25 -5.24
N THR A 78 15.46 12.21 -4.44
CA THR A 78 16.75 11.51 -4.46
C THR A 78 16.58 10.20 -5.23
N VAL A 79 17.37 10.00 -6.27
CA VAL A 79 17.39 8.79 -7.12
C VAL A 79 18.63 7.98 -6.78
N GLY A 80 18.42 6.71 -6.46
CA GLY A 80 19.48 5.74 -6.16
C GLY A 80 20.30 5.35 -7.40
N ASP A 81 21.22 4.41 -7.21
CA ASP A 81 22.06 3.91 -8.30
C ASP A 81 21.25 2.95 -9.20
N ASN A 82 21.57 2.98 -10.48
CA ASN A 82 21.05 2.06 -11.49
C ASN A 82 19.51 2.01 -11.56
N CYS A 83 18.83 3.10 -11.22
CA CYS A 83 17.40 3.23 -11.43
C CYS A 83 17.08 3.44 -12.90
N CYS A 84 15.92 2.99 -13.36
CA CYS A 84 15.33 3.36 -14.64
C CYS A 84 14.01 4.07 -14.39
N ILE A 85 13.93 5.36 -14.73
CA ILE A 85 12.70 6.16 -14.58
C ILE A 85 12.34 6.72 -15.95
N GLU A 86 11.22 6.26 -16.50
CA GLU A 86 10.84 6.61 -17.86
C GLU A 86 9.35 6.87 -18.03
N ASN A 87 9.02 7.80 -18.90
CA ASN A 87 7.66 8.14 -19.29
C ASN A 87 6.76 8.49 -18.09
N ILE A 88 7.23 9.40 -17.26
CA ILE A 88 6.41 9.95 -16.17
C ILE A 88 5.52 11.05 -16.74
N LYS A 89 4.21 10.78 -16.81
CA LYS A 89 3.24 11.64 -17.48
C LYS A 89 3.10 13.02 -16.83
N ASN A 90 3.11 13.07 -15.49
CA ASN A 90 3.08 14.31 -14.74
C ASN A 90 4.42 14.54 -14.02
N TYR A 91 4.59 14.04 -12.81
CA TYR A 91 5.83 14.19 -12.06
C TYR A 91 5.98 13.20 -10.91
N ILE A 92 7.22 13.06 -10.42
CA ILE A 92 7.55 12.45 -9.12
C ILE A 92 7.99 13.56 -8.18
N ALA A 93 7.41 13.65 -6.98
CA ALA A 93 7.72 14.69 -6.01
C ALA A 93 7.87 14.19 -4.58
N ASN A 94 8.90 14.71 -3.89
CA ASN A 94 9.16 14.48 -2.47
C ASN A 94 9.39 12.99 -2.13
N TYR A 95 10.30 12.34 -2.88
CA TYR A 95 10.63 10.93 -2.68
C TYR A 95 12.14 10.65 -2.62
N ILE A 96 12.49 9.67 -1.81
CA ILE A 96 13.77 8.99 -1.88
C ILE A 96 13.54 7.63 -2.54
N ILE A 97 14.19 7.42 -3.69
CA ILE A 97 14.08 6.20 -4.50
C ILE A 97 15.36 5.39 -4.30
N GLY A 98 15.20 4.15 -3.88
CA GLY A 98 16.30 3.20 -3.63
C GLY A 98 16.96 2.71 -4.92
N ASP A 99 18.07 2.02 -4.77
CA ASP A 99 18.85 1.52 -5.89
C ASP A 99 18.07 0.49 -6.72
N TYR A 100 18.34 0.41 -8.03
CA TYR A 100 17.70 -0.53 -8.96
C TYR A 100 16.18 -0.45 -9.03
N ALA A 101 15.59 0.71 -8.72
CA ALA A 101 14.16 0.91 -8.94
C ALA A 101 13.84 1.07 -10.44
N PHE A 102 12.79 0.40 -10.90
CA PHE A 102 12.29 0.47 -12.26
C PHE A 102 10.89 1.10 -12.26
N ILE A 103 10.78 2.32 -12.77
CA ILE A 103 9.54 3.11 -12.78
C ILE A 103 9.22 3.55 -14.21
N GLU A 104 8.15 3.03 -14.77
CA GLU A 104 7.79 3.29 -16.16
C GLU A 104 6.29 3.51 -16.37
N ASN A 105 5.92 4.45 -17.24
CA ASN A 105 4.54 4.72 -17.61
C ASN A 105 3.65 5.10 -16.41
N VAL A 106 4.14 5.86 -15.46
CA VAL A 106 3.39 6.25 -14.27
C VAL A 106 2.82 7.66 -14.47
N ASP A 107 1.58 7.86 -14.01
CA ASP A 107 0.96 9.18 -14.11
C ASP A 107 1.58 10.16 -13.11
N ILE A 108 1.50 9.87 -11.81
CA ILE A 108 2.03 10.74 -10.76
C ILE A 108 2.40 9.97 -9.50
N ILE A 109 3.54 10.33 -8.88
CA ILE A 109 3.96 9.83 -7.57
C ILE A 109 4.33 11.04 -6.70
N LEU A 110 3.62 11.26 -5.59
CA LEU A 110 3.92 12.41 -4.74
C LEU A 110 3.68 12.18 -3.25
N VAL A 111 4.44 12.87 -2.42
CA VAL A 111 4.02 13.17 -1.05
C VAL A 111 3.54 14.62 -1.01
N ASP A 112 2.35 14.85 -0.48
CA ASP A 112 1.71 16.14 -0.35
C ASP A 112 1.53 16.48 1.14
N GLY A 113 2.34 17.40 1.62
CA GLY A 113 2.40 17.78 3.02
C GLY A 113 2.95 16.69 3.94
N TRP A 114 2.59 16.75 5.21
CA TRP A 114 3.04 15.79 6.23
C TRP A 114 2.16 14.55 6.24
N SER A 115 2.72 13.37 6.05
CA SER A 115 2.00 12.10 5.93
C SER A 115 2.48 11.07 6.95
N LYS A 116 1.56 10.30 7.51
CA LYS A 116 1.82 9.13 8.35
C LYS A 116 1.80 7.81 7.56
N PHE A 117 1.59 7.88 6.26
CA PHE A 117 1.59 6.73 5.35
C PHE A 117 0.66 5.59 5.81
N GLY A 118 -0.57 5.93 6.18
CA GLY A 118 -1.57 4.98 6.66
C GLY A 118 -1.48 4.62 8.15
N ASN A 119 -0.36 4.90 8.82
CA ASN A 119 -0.24 4.64 10.26
C ASN A 119 -1.15 5.54 11.07
N GLY A 120 -1.86 4.96 12.06
CA GLY A 120 -2.81 5.67 12.90
C GLY A 120 -4.21 5.84 12.30
N VAL A 121 -4.46 5.37 11.08
CA VAL A 121 -5.82 5.34 10.52
C VAL A 121 -6.69 4.43 11.36
N GLU A 122 -7.82 4.95 11.85
CA GLU A 122 -8.76 4.16 12.62
C GLU A 122 -9.70 3.36 11.69
N VAL A 123 -9.74 2.05 11.92
CA VAL A 123 -10.59 1.09 11.21
C VAL A 123 -11.76 0.72 12.11
N ALA A 124 -13.00 1.01 11.68
CA ALA A 124 -14.23 0.73 12.42
C ALA A 124 -14.62 -0.75 12.36
N VAL A 125 -13.75 -1.61 12.88
CA VAL A 125 -13.90 -3.07 12.81
C VAL A 125 -15.05 -3.57 13.72
N LEU A 126 -15.74 -4.63 13.29
CA LEU A 126 -16.87 -5.27 13.96
C LEU A 126 -18.15 -4.42 14.10
N ASN A 127 -18.08 -3.14 13.84
CA ASN A 127 -19.25 -2.28 13.85
C ASN A 127 -18.99 -1.03 13.00
N GLU A 128 -19.56 -0.98 11.83
CA GLU A 128 -19.41 0.13 10.88
C GLU A 128 -19.93 1.47 11.41
N THR A 129 -20.70 1.47 12.51
CA THR A 129 -21.12 2.70 13.20
C THR A 129 -20.14 3.16 14.27
N GLY A 130 -19.04 2.46 14.46
CA GLY A 130 -17.97 2.82 15.38
C GLY A 130 -18.09 2.21 16.79
N GLY A 131 -17.14 2.58 17.65
CA GLY A 131 -17.04 2.11 19.03
C GLY A 131 -16.05 0.98 19.24
N ARG A 132 -15.45 0.44 18.16
CA ARG A 132 -14.41 -0.60 18.22
C ARG A 132 -13.24 -0.32 17.30
N GLU A 133 -12.96 0.96 17.05
CA GLU A 133 -11.92 1.38 16.14
C GLU A 133 -10.56 0.87 16.56
N VAL A 134 -9.86 0.28 15.60
CA VAL A 134 -8.49 -0.19 15.72
C VAL A 134 -7.61 0.72 14.87
N PRO A 135 -6.73 1.53 15.46
CA PRO A 135 -5.73 2.28 14.70
C PRO A 135 -4.73 1.30 14.08
N ILE A 136 -4.67 1.26 12.75
CA ILE A 136 -3.75 0.39 12.03
C ILE A 136 -2.34 1.00 12.03
N HIS A 137 -1.34 0.13 12.01
CA HIS A 137 0.07 0.52 11.92
C HIS A 137 0.93 -0.63 11.38
N ASP A 138 2.13 -0.34 10.91
CA ASP A 138 3.02 -1.30 10.23
C ASP A 138 3.30 -2.59 11.02
N ARG A 139 3.18 -2.54 12.34
CA ARG A 139 3.47 -3.66 13.27
C ARG A 139 2.22 -4.28 13.90
N LEU A 140 1.05 -3.98 13.36
CA LEU A 140 -0.21 -4.50 13.92
C LEU A 140 -0.26 -6.03 13.82
N SER A 141 -0.51 -6.68 14.94
CA SER A 141 -0.76 -8.13 15.00
C SER A 141 -2.23 -8.44 15.28
N ALA A 142 -2.67 -9.64 14.93
CA ALA A 142 -4.04 -10.10 15.22
C ALA A 142 -4.36 -10.05 16.73
N HIS A 143 -3.39 -10.38 17.59
CA HIS A 143 -3.56 -10.32 19.03
C HIS A 143 -3.76 -8.89 19.54
N GLN A 144 -2.97 -7.95 19.04
CA GLN A 144 -3.09 -6.54 19.40
C GLN A 144 -4.44 -5.97 18.94
N ALA A 145 -4.83 -6.23 17.69
CA ALA A 145 -6.12 -5.82 17.15
C ALA A 145 -7.29 -6.43 17.93
N TYR A 146 -7.19 -7.71 18.31
CA TYR A 146 -8.18 -8.39 19.13
C TYR A 146 -8.39 -7.68 20.48
N ILE A 147 -7.29 -7.34 21.17
CA ILE A 147 -7.37 -6.61 22.44
C ILE A 147 -8.01 -5.24 22.23
N LEU A 148 -7.56 -4.48 21.23
CA LEU A 148 -8.11 -3.16 20.90
C LEU A 148 -9.62 -3.20 20.60
N ALA A 149 -10.08 -4.18 19.84
CA ALA A 149 -11.48 -4.30 19.45
C ALA A 149 -12.40 -4.84 20.57
N LEU A 150 -11.95 -5.82 21.38
CA LEU A 150 -12.83 -6.58 22.28
C LEU A 150 -12.66 -6.26 23.76
N TYR A 151 -11.51 -5.72 24.20
CA TYR A 151 -11.27 -5.41 25.63
C TYR A 151 -11.73 -3.99 26.00
N ARG A 152 -12.79 -3.47 25.38
CA ARG A 152 -13.32 -2.12 25.62
C ARG A 152 -13.78 -1.90 27.09
N HIS A 153 -14.04 -2.95 27.82
CA HIS A 153 -14.29 -2.92 29.27
C HIS A 153 -13.03 -2.59 30.10
N ARG A 154 -11.87 -2.44 29.47
CA ARG A 154 -10.60 -2.02 30.07
C ARG A 154 -10.14 -0.69 29.47
N PRO A 155 -10.85 0.43 29.72
CA PRO A 155 -10.62 1.69 28.99
C PRO A 155 -9.20 2.24 29.17
N GLU A 156 -8.59 2.07 30.34
CA GLU A 156 -7.21 2.51 30.59
C GLU A 156 -6.19 1.76 29.71
N LEU A 157 -6.36 0.44 29.54
CA LEU A 157 -5.53 -0.37 28.66
C LEU A 157 -5.66 0.11 27.22
N ILE A 158 -6.88 0.25 26.73
CA ILE A 158 -7.14 0.70 25.35
C ILE A 158 -6.56 2.09 25.09
N CYS A 159 -6.77 3.03 26.04
CA CYS A 159 -6.22 4.38 25.93
C CYS A 159 -4.67 4.36 25.83
N ARG A 160 -4.00 3.56 26.67
CA ARG A 160 -2.54 3.42 26.64
C ARG A 160 -2.05 2.80 25.32
N MET A 161 -2.72 1.76 24.83
CA MET A 161 -2.38 1.12 23.57
C MET A 161 -2.52 2.10 22.40
N LYS A 162 -3.63 2.85 22.33
CA LYS A 162 -3.84 3.88 21.29
C LYS A 162 -2.76 4.96 21.39
N ALA A 163 -2.42 5.46 22.56
CA ALA A 163 -1.38 6.46 22.74
C ALA A 163 0.01 6.00 22.23
N ILE A 164 0.36 4.73 22.43
CA ILE A 164 1.60 4.15 21.89
C ILE A 164 1.56 4.08 20.35
N ILE A 165 0.42 3.73 19.79
CA ILE A 165 0.25 3.68 18.32
C ILE A 165 0.29 5.08 17.73
N ASP A 166 -0.36 6.05 18.38
CA ASP A 166 -0.34 7.45 17.94
C ASP A 166 1.10 8.01 17.95
N GLN A 167 1.86 7.72 19.02
CA GLN A 167 3.27 8.09 19.07
C GLN A 167 4.07 7.43 17.93
N TYR A 168 3.88 6.13 17.69
CA TYR A 168 4.52 5.43 16.57
C TYR A 168 4.18 6.06 15.22
N ALA A 169 2.92 6.43 15.02
CA ALA A 169 2.46 7.05 13.79
C ALA A 169 3.10 8.44 13.58
N GLU A 170 3.24 9.25 14.64
CA GLU A 170 3.92 10.54 14.59
C GLU A 170 5.42 10.39 14.30
N GLU A 171 6.11 9.45 14.95
CA GLU A 171 7.54 9.18 14.74
C GLU A 171 7.84 8.71 13.30
N ASN A 172 6.87 8.11 12.62
CA ASN A 172 6.99 7.65 11.25
C ASN A 172 6.43 8.63 10.20
N ALA A 173 5.90 9.77 10.64
CA ALA A 173 5.37 10.77 9.74
C ALA A 173 6.50 11.54 9.03
N SER A 174 6.29 11.90 7.77
CA SER A 174 7.27 12.65 6.96
C SER A 174 6.57 13.39 5.82
N ASP A 175 7.20 14.46 5.35
CA ASP A 175 6.89 15.12 4.08
C ASP A 175 7.59 14.48 2.86
N THR A 176 8.42 13.46 3.13
CA THR A 176 9.20 12.75 2.11
C THR A 176 8.90 11.26 2.17
N GLY A 177 8.47 10.69 1.06
CA GLY A 177 8.20 9.27 0.91
C GLY A 177 9.45 8.47 0.56
N THR A 178 9.32 7.15 0.66
CA THR A 178 10.37 6.22 0.23
C THR A 178 9.83 5.20 -0.75
N ILE A 179 10.60 4.94 -1.80
CA ILE A 179 10.50 3.79 -2.68
C ILE A 179 11.75 2.97 -2.46
N GLY A 180 11.61 1.73 -2.02
CA GLY A 180 12.73 0.85 -1.68
C GLY A 180 13.59 0.46 -2.88
N GLN A 181 14.62 -0.33 -2.61
CA GLN A 181 15.47 -0.88 -3.66
C GLN A 181 14.76 -2.01 -4.44
N HIS A 182 15.15 -2.21 -5.71
CA HIS A 182 14.60 -3.24 -6.59
C HIS A 182 13.06 -3.21 -6.73
N VAL A 183 12.47 -2.05 -6.53
CA VAL A 183 11.02 -1.84 -6.72
C VAL A 183 10.71 -1.71 -8.20
N THR A 184 9.64 -2.34 -8.66
CA THR A 184 9.10 -2.17 -10.01
C THR A 184 7.74 -1.48 -9.94
N ILE A 185 7.57 -0.35 -10.63
CA ILE A 185 6.30 0.36 -10.77
C ILE A 185 6.05 0.60 -12.26
N VAL A 186 5.08 -0.08 -12.84
CA VAL A 186 4.76 0.05 -14.27
C VAL A 186 3.27 0.28 -14.48
N ASP A 187 2.95 1.12 -15.46
CA ASP A 187 1.57 1.41 -15.90
C ASP A 187 0.64 1.88 -14.75
N ALA A 188 1.20 2.49 -13.70
CA ALA A 188 0.42 2.92 -12.55
C ALA A 188 -0.16 4.34 -12.73
N GLY A 189 -1.36 4.55 -12.17
CA GLY A 189 -2.04 5.84 -12.18
C GLY A 189 -1.52 6.77 -11.08
N TYR A 190 -2.32 6.93 -10.03
CA TYR A 190 -2.11 7.91 -8.98
C TYR A 190 -1.54 7.28 -7.69
N ILE A 191 -0.31 7.64 -7.32
CA ILE A 191 0.34 7.21 -6.08
C ILE A 191 0.61 8.45 -5.22
N LYS A 192 -0.12 8.58 -4.09
CA LYS A 192 -0.01 9.73 -3.19
C LYS A 192 0.16 9.32 -1.73
N ASN A 193 1.19 9.86 -1.06
CA ASN A 193 1.44 9.60 0.35
C ASN A 193 1.58 8.09 0.65
N VAL A 194 2.35 7.38 -0.17
CA VAL A 194 2.57 5.94 -0.02
C VAL A 194 4.04 5.64 0.21
N ARG A 195 4.34 4.89 1.26
CA ARG A 195 5.67 4.33 1.50
C ARG A 195 5.73 2.93 0.86
N ILE A 196 6.75 2.67 0.05
CA ILE A 196 6.92 1.43 -0.70
C ILE A 196 8.21 0.76 -0.25
N GLY A 197 8.11 -0.43 0.30
CA GLY A 197 9.25 -1.25 0.74
C GLY A 197 10.01 -1.89 -0.42
N ASP A 198 11.13 -2.51 -0.10
CA ASP A 198 12.02 -3.14 -1.08
C ASP A 198 11.35 -4.26 -1.86
N TYR A 199 11.78 -4.47 -3.11
CA TYR A 199 11.31 -5.55 -3.99
C TYR A 199 9.80 -5.57 -4.26
N CYS A 200 9.09 -4.50 -3.93
CA CYS A 200 7.67 -4.38 -4.23
C CYS A 200 7.43 -4.29 -5.74
N LYS A 201 6.38 -4.95 -6.22
CA LYS A 201 5.96 -4.93 -7.61
C LYS A 201 4.58 -4.32 -7.73
N ILE A 202 4.45 -3.23 -8.50
CA ILE A 202 3.19 -2.53 -8.76
C ILE A 202 2.98 -2.48 -10.27
N GLU A 203 1.94 -3.15 -10.77
CA GLU A 203 1.62 -3.25 -12.18
C GLU A 203 0.18 -2.81 -12.44
N GLY A 204 -0.01 -1.72 -13.14
CA GLY A 204 -1.33 -1.25 -13.56
C GLY A 204 -2.26 -0.79 -12.44
N ALA A 205 -1.75 -0.47 -11.27
CA ALA A 205 -2.58 0.05 -10.17
C ALA A 205 -3.24 1.37 -10.54
N GLY A 206 -4.55 1.49 -10.30
CA GLY A 206 -5.32 2.68 -10.61
C GLY A 206 -5.04 3.83 -9.63
N ARG A 207 -5.13 3.57 -8.34
CA ARG A 207 -4.86 4.57 -7.29
C ARG A 207 -4.39 3.92 -5.99
N LEU A 208 -3.29 4.44 -5.45
CA LEU A 208 -2.80 4.12 -4.10
C LEU A 208 -2.66 5.42 -3.32
N LYS A 209 -3.35 5.56 -2.19
CA LYS A 209 -3.36 6.80 -1.41
C LYS A 209 -3.28 6.54 0.08
N ASN A 210 -2.39 7.28 0.76
CA ASN A 210 -2.18 7.25 2.20
C ASN A 210 -1.98 5.81 2.73
N GLY A 211 -0.83 5.22 2.43
CA GLY A 211 -0.58 3.83 2.81
C GLY A 211 0.87 3.43 2.90
N SER A 212 1.08 2.21 3.38
CA SER A 212 2.37 1.54 3.45
C SER A 212 2.30 0.17 2.77
N LEU A 213 3.28 -0.11 1.93
CA LEU A 213 3.55 -1.42 1.34
C LEU A 213 4.83 -1.96 2.00
N ASN A 214 4.70 -2.78 3.04
CA ASN A 214 5.80 -3.28 3.86
C ASN A 214 6.46 -4.50 3.21
N SER A 215 6.91 -4.33 1.97
CA SER A 215 7.58 -5.34 1.14
C SER A 215 9.03 -5.55 1.54
N ASN A 216 9.56 -6.72 1.25
CA ASN A 216 10.97 -7.07 1.40
C ASN A 216 11.39 -8.17 0.42
N GLU A 217 12.68 -8.44 0.32
CA GLU A 217 13.26 -9.40 -0.62
C GLU A 217 12.73 -10.83 -0.45
N GLN A 218 12.56 -11.28 0.79
CA GLN A 218 12.15 -12.67 1.09
C GLN A 218 10.65 -12.91 0.84
N ALA A 219 9.86 -11.85 0.91
CA ALA A 219 8.41 -11.90 0.76
C ALA A 219 7.91 -10.60 0.11
N PRO A 220 8.14 -10.43 -1.20
CA PRO A 220 7.72 -9.22 -1.91
C PRO A 220 6.20 -9.09 -1.96
N ILE A 221 5.73 -7.84 -2.02
CA ILE A 221 4.33 -7.51 -2.26
C ILE A 221 4.11 -7.36 -3.76
N HIS A 222 2.97 -7.85 -4.23
CA HIS A 222 2.48 -7.59 -5.58
C HIS A 222 1.15 -6.82 -5.53
N ILE A 223 1.11 -5.69 -6.23
CA ILE A 223 -0.11 -4.91 -6.49
C ILE A 223 -0.39 -4.96 -7.98
N GLY A 224 -1.53 -5.54 -8.35
CA GLY A 224 -1.88 -5.80 -9.74
C GLY A 224 -2.80 -4.75 -10.36
N TYR A 225 -3.28 -5.08 -11.56
CA TYR A 225 -4.05 -4.18 -12.41
C TYR A 225 -5.38 -3.76 -11.80
N GLY A 226 -5.71 -2.46 -11.95
CA GLY A 226 -6.98 -1.89 -11.54
C GLY A 226 -7.17 -1.71 -10.04
N VAL A 227 -6.18 -2.06 -9.22
CA VAL A 227 -6.26 -1.95 -7.76
C VAL A 227 -6.42 -0.49 -7.32
N VAL A 228 -7.34 -0.26 -6.38
CA VAL A 228 -7.59 1.03 -5.75
C VAL A 228 -7.53 0.86 -4.23
N CYS A 229 -6.57 1.51 -3.58
CA CYS A 229 -6.42 1.48 -2.12
C CYS A 229 -6.33 2.89 -1.55
N ASP A 230 -7.18 3.19 -0.57
CA ASP A 230 -7.16 4.42 0.20
C ASP A 230 -7.05 4.09 1.70
N ASP A 231 -6.15 4.75 2.44
CA ASP A 231 -5.96 4.57 3.89
C ASP A 231 -5.65 3.11 4.26
N PHE A 232 -4.49 2.62 3.85
CA PHE A 232 -4.19 1.19 3.92
C PHE A 232 -2.79 0.88 4.45
N ILE A 233 -2.63 -0.34 4.96
CA ILE A 233 -1.33 -0.96 5.21
C ILE A 233 -1.37 -2.38 4.66
N ILE A 234 -0.38 -2.74 3.84
CA ILE A 234 -0.23 -4.08 3.28
C ILE A 234 1.14 -4.62 3.69
N SER A 235 1.14 -5.79 4.31
CA SER A 235 2.35 -6.45 4.80
C SER A 235 2.92 -7.46 3.79
N SER A 236 4.15 -7.84 4.03
CA SER A 236 4.99 -8.66 3.14
C SER A 236 4.34 -9.97 2.66
N GLY A 237 4.66 -10.35 1.44
CA GLY A 237 4.18 -11.58 0.80
C GLY A 237 2.73 -11.56 0.37
N SER A 238 2.07 -10.40 0.45
CA SER A 238 0.67 -10.29 0.05
C SER A 238 0.54 -9.91 -1.42
N ASN A 239 -0.49 -10.45 -2.06
CA ASN A 239 -0.91 -10.11 -3.41
C ASN A 239 -2.27 -9.44 -3.36
N VAL A 240 -2.38 -8.24 -3.94
CA VAL A 240 -3.64 -7.51 -4.10
C VAL A 240 -3.78 -7.15 -5.57
N GLU A 241 -4.73 -7.75 -6.26
CA GLU A 241 -4.77 -7.71 -7.72
C GLU A 241 -6.19 -7.68 -8.29
N ASP A 242 -6.28 -7.63 -9.61
CA ASP A 242 -7.51 -7.79 -10.40
C ASP A 242 -8.68 -6.88 -9.95
N GLY A 243 -8.43 -5.57 -9.88
CA GLY A 243 -9.50 -4.60 -9.61
C GLY A 243 -9.97 -4.56 -8.16
N THR A 244 -9.22 -5.12 -7.23
CA THR A 244 -9.53 -5.07 -5.80
C THR A 244 -9.59 -3.62 -5.29
N MET A 245 -10.61 -3.31 -4.46
CA MET A 245 -10.84 -1.99 -3.90
C MET A 245 -10.82 -2.03 -2.37
N LEU A 246 -9.92 -1.29 -1.75
CA LEU A 246 -9.74 -1.25 -0.30
C LEU A 246 -9.85 0.19 0.23
N THR A 247 -10.60 0.38 1.30
CA THR A 247 -10.70 1.66 2.00
C THR A 247 -10.61 1.44 3.50
N ARG A 248 -9.64 2.07 4.17
CA ARG A 248 -9.35 1.87 5.60
C ARG A 248 -9.21 0.39 5.95
N CYS A 249 -8.21 -0.25 5.34
CA CYS A 249 -7.96 -1.68 5.52
C CYS A 249 -6.53 -1.96 5.95
N PHE A 250 -6.37 -3.01 6.74
CA PHE A 250 -5.08 -3.61 7.09
C PHE A 250 -5.00 -5.01 6.52
N ILE A 251 -3.98 -5.25 5.70
CA ILE A 251 -3.69 -6.54 5.09
C ILE A 251 -2.39 -7.06 5.69
N SER A 252 -2.46 -8.11 6.47
CA SER A 252 -1.29 -8.75 7.08
C SER A 252 -0.52 -9.61 6.07
N GLN A 253 0.41 -10.40 6.56
CA GLN A 253 1.35 -11.15 5.74
C GLN A 253 0.69 -12.29 4.95
N ALA A 254 1.17 -12.52 3.73
CA ALA A 254 0.80 -13.62 2.86
C ALA A 254 -0.71 -13.72 2.59
N CYS A 255 -1.40 -12.59 2.53
CA CYS A 255 -2.79 -12.52 2.12
C CYS A 255 -2.89 -12.42 0.59
N HIS A 256 -3.98 -12.95 0.05
CA HIS A 256 -4.33 -12.82 -1.36
C HIS A 256 -5.73 -12.22 -1.48
N LEU A 257 -5.83 -11.07 -2.13
CA LEU A 257 -7.09 -10.39 -2.42
C LEU A 257 -7.16 -10.12 -3.93
N GLY A 258 -8.21 -10.59 -4.57
CA GLY A 258 -8.29 -10.50 -6.04
C GLY A 258 -9.71 -10.58 -6.59
N HIS A 259 -9.79 -10.65 -7.93
CA HIS A 259 -11.04 -10.84 -8.68
C HIS A 259 -12.14 -9.83 -8.31
N ASN A 260 -11.80 -8.54 -8.26
CA ASN A 260 -12.70 -7.43 -7.90
C ASN A 260 -13.26 -7.51 -6.47
N TYR A 261 -12.51 -8.08 -5.53
CA TYR A 261 -12.91 -8.03 -4.11
C TYR A 261 -12.96 -6.59 -3.62
N SER A 262 -13.97 -6.25 -2.83
CA SER A 262 -14.09 -4.93 -2.23
C SER A 262 -14.15 -5.00 -0.71
N ALA A 263 -13.40 -4.14 -0.03
CA ALA A 263 -13.44 -4.09 1.43
C ALA A 263 -13.35 -2.68 1.98
N SER A 264 -14.10 -2.42 3.04
CA SER A 264 -14.02 -1.20 3.82
C SER A 264 -13.95 -1.50 5.32
N ASP A 265 -13.21 -0.66 6.06
CA ASP A 265 -13.09 -0.74 7.52
C ASP A 265 -12.74 -2.14 8.04
N SER A 266 -11.84 -2.85 7.37
CA SER A 266 -11.62 -4.27 7.59
C SER A 266 -10.16 -4.62 7.87
N LEU A 267 -9.96 -5.63 8.71
CA LEU A 267 -8.65 -6.17 9.05
C LEU A 267 -8.55 -7.61 8.54
N PHE A 268 -7.53 -7.88 7.72
CA PHE A 268 -7.24 -9.21 7.20
C PHE A 268 -5.89 -9.69 7.75
N PHE A 269 -5.91 -10.72 8.56
CA PHE A 269 -4.69 -11.28 9.15
C PHE A 269 -4.12 -12.42 8.30
N SER A 270 -2.96 -12.91 8.69
CA SER A 270 -2.08 -13.73 7.84
C SER A 270 -2.79 -14.88 7.13
N ASN A 271 -2.46 -15.06 5.87
CA ASN A 271 -2.97 -16.12 5.00
C ASN A 271 -4.49 -16.05 4.73
N CYS A 272 -5.10 -14.87 4.78
CA CYS A 272 -6.45 -14.70 4.27
C CYS A 272 -6.46 -14.76 2.74
N GLN A 273 -7.53 -15.33 2.19
CA GLN A 273 -7.75 -15.42 0.74
C GLN A 273 -9.16 -14.91 0.43
N GLU A 274 -9.24 -13.77 -0.23
CA GLU A 274 -10.49 -13.04 -0.40
C GLU A 274 -10.69 -12.69 -1.88
N GLU A 275 -11.68 -13.30 -2.50
CA GLU A 275 -11.94 -13.15 -3.92
C GLU A 275 -13.44 -12.96 -4.19
N ASN A 276 -13.77 -12.16 -5.22
CA ASN A 276 -15.14 -12.06 -5.79
C ASN A 276 -16.24 -11.63 -4.81
N GLY A 277 -15.90 -11.07 -3.66
CA GLY A 277 -16.85 -10.76 -2.58
C GLY A 277 -16.77 -9.32 -2.11
N GLU A 278 -17.52 -9.05 -1.04
CA GLU A 278 -17.52 -7.77 -0.35
C GLU A 278 -17.39 -7.97 1.16
N ALA A 279 -16.60 -7.12 1.79
CA ALA A 279 -16.47 -7.04 3.24
C ALA A 279 -16.66 -5.62 3.77
N CYS A 280 -17.33 -5.50 4.91
CA CYS A 280 -17.44 -4.25 5.63
C CYS A 280 -17.29 -4.50 7.13
N ALA A 281 -16.38 -3.75 7.76
CA ALA A 281 -16.15 -3.81 9.20
C ALA A 281 -15.85 -5.23 9.73
N ILE A 282 -15.09 -6.05 8.98
CA ILE A 282 -14.75 -7.40 9.43
C ILE A 282 -13.41 -7.47 10.13
N PHE A 283 -13.31 -8.38 11.07
CA PHE A 283 -12.06 -8.87 11.63
C PHE A 283 -11.80 -10.27 11.05
N ALA A 284 -11.14 -10.33 9.92
CA ALA A 284 -10.71 -11.59 9.34
C ALA A 284 -9.40 -12.05 10.03
N GLY A 285 -9.52 -12.89 11.01
CA GLY A 285 -8.39 -13.59 11.65
C GLY A 285 -7.69 -14.52 10.65
N PRO A 286 -6.53 -15.09 11.01
CA PRO A 286 -5.75 -15.90 10.09
C PRO A 286 -6.56 -17.01 9.41
N PHE A 287 -6.23 -17.27 8.13
CA PHE A 287 -6.86 -18.32 7.32
C PHE A 287 -8.39 -18.14 7.15
N THR A 288 -8.87 -16.92 7.07
CA THR A 288 -10.23 -16.64 6.59
C THR A 288 -10.22 -16.68 5.06
N VAL A 289 -11.19 -17.39 4.49
CA VAL A 289 -11.20 -17.70 3.06
C VAL A 289 -12.58 -17.46 2.45
N THR A 290 -12.62 -16.64 1.37
CA THR A 290 -13.79 -16.45 0.51
C THR A 290 -13.32 -16.49 -0.95
N HIS A 291 -13.73 -17.50 -1.72
CA HIS A 291 -13.26 -17.63 -3.13
C HIS A 291 -14.33 -17.33 -4.17
N HIS A 292 -15.59 -17.34 -3.78
CA HIS A 292 -16.69 -17.40 -4.75
C HIS A 292 -17.51 -16.11 -4.76
N LYS A 293 -18.10 -15.82 -5.93
CA LYS A 293 -18.97 -14.66 -6.15
C LYS A 293 -20.12 -14.60 -5.14
N SER A 294 -20.58 -13.38 -4.91
CA SER A 294 -21.74 -13.07 -4.06
C SER A 294 -21.56 -13.36 -2.57
N THR A 295 -20.34 -13.45 -2.09
CA THR A 295 -20.07 -13.51 -0.65
C THR A 295 -20.08 -12.10 -0.07
N LEU A 296 -20.89 -11.89 0.97
CA LEU A 296 -20.97 -10.63 1.71
C LEU A 296 -20.73 -10.88 3.20
N LEU A 297 -19.71 -10.24 3.76
CA LEU A 297 -19.38 -10.36 5.18
C LEU A 297 -19.41 -8.97 5.84
N ILE A 298 -20.29 -8.75 6.80
CA ILE A 298 -20.45 -7.48 7.50
C ILE A 298 -20.34 -7.67 9.01
N ALA A 299 -19.51 -6.86 9.67
CA ALA A 299 -19.40 -6.76 11.14
C ALA A 299 -19.18 -8.13 11.84
N GLY A 300 -18.41 -9.00 11.23
CA GLY A 300 -18.09 -10.31 11.78
C GLY A 300 -16.62 -10.46 12.17
N MET A 301 -16.39 -11.31 13.15
CA MET A 301 -15.06 -11.82 13.48
C MET A 301 -14.95 -13.27 13.00
N PHE A 302 -13.95 -13.54 12.21
CA PHE A 302 -13.68 -14.84 11.60
C PHE A 302 -12.26 -15.28 11.91
N SER A 303 -12.01 -16.59 11.94
CA SER A 303 -10.66 -17.12 12.01
C SER A 303 -10.67 -18.59 11.61
N PHE A 304 -9.74 -19.01 10.74
CA PHE A 304 -9.72 -20.37 10.19
C PHE A 304 -11.11 -20.76 9.65
N MET A 305 -11.75 -19.85 8.95
CA MET A 305 -13.12 -19.97 8.45
C MET A 305 -13.11 -20.05 6.91
N ASN A 306 -14.02 -20.83 6.37
CA ASN A 306 -14.27 -20.90 4.93
C ASN A 306 -15.72 -20.54 4.64
N ALA A 307 -15.95 -19.47 3.91
CA ALA A 307 -17.26 -19.08 3.46
C ALA A 307 -17.65 -19.83 2.17
N GLY A 308 -18.78 -20.51 2.19
CA GLY A 308 -19.38 -21.12 0.99
C GLY A 308 -19.87 -20.05 0.02
N SER A 309 -20.00 -20.41 -1.27
CA SER A 309 -20.51 -19.51 -2.32
C SER A 309 -21.82 -18.87 -1.93
N GLY A 310 -21.97 -17.56 -2.18
CA GLY A 310 -23.22 -16.85 -1.89
C GLY A 310 -23.52 -16.67 -0.40
N SER A 311 -22.55 -16.95 0.48
CA SER A 311 -22.74 -16.69 1.91
C SER A 311 -22.99 -15.20 2.14
N ASN A 312 -24.11 -14.88 2.76
CA ASN A 312 -24.50 -13.52 3.11
C ASN A 312 -24.60 -13.41 4.63
N GLN A 313 -23.62 -12.76 5.24
CA GLN A 313 -23.64 -12.47 6.66
C GLN A 313 -23.88 -10.98 6.83
N SER A 314 -25.00 -10.63 7.47
CA SER A 314 -25.47 -9.27 7.66
C SER A 314 -25.61 -8.96 9.16
N ASN A 315 -25.59 -7.66 9.49
CA ASN A 315 -25.72 -7.16 10.84
C ASN A 315 -26.99 -6.31 11.07
N HIS A 316 -27.82 -6.12 10.04
CA HIS A 316 -29.04 -5.34 10.09
C HIS A 316 -30.28 -6.22 10.02
N MET A 317 -31.21 -6.06 10.97
CA MET A 317 -32.53 -6.67 10.82
C MET A 317 -33.42 -5.90 9.85
N TYR A 318 -33.31 -4.57 9.83
CA TYR A 318 -33.98 -3.63 8.96
C TYR A 318 -33.18 -2.32 8.92
N LYS A 319 -33.45 -1.45 7.97
CA LYS A 319 -32.75 -0.14 7.84
C LYS A 319 -32.74 0.72 9.11
N LEU A 320 -33.64 0.49 10.04
CA LEU A 320 -33.77 1.24 11.31
C LEU A 320 -33.55 0.34 12.54
N GLY A 321 -33.15 -0.91 12.36
CA GLY A 321 -32.93 -1.85 13.43
C GLY A 321 -31.56 -1.68 14.10
N PRO A 322 -31.36 -2.30 15.26
CA PRO A 322 -30.05 -2.32 15.91
C PRO A 322 -29.04 -3.06 15.05
N ILE A 323 -27.78 -2.61 15.12
CA ILE A 323 -26.63 -3.22 14.46
C ILE A 323 -26.04 -4.26 15.40
N HIS A 324 -25.78 -5.46 14.89
CA HIS A 324 -25.23 -6.56 15.65
C HIS A 324 -23.95 -7.09 15.01
N GLN A 325 -23.07 -7.57 15.83
CA GLN A 325 -21.83 -8.24 15.42
C GLN A 325 -21.82 -9.67 15.95
N GLY A 326 -21.06 -10.54 15.29
CA GLY A 326 -20.91 -11.92 15.73
C GLY A 326 -19.50 -12.42 15.48
N ALA A 327 -19.23 -13.61 16.02
CA ALA A 327 -17.98 -14.31 15.81
C ALA A 327 -18.26 -15.74 15.29
N MET A 328 -17.51 -16.11 14.27
CA MET A 328 -17.39 -17.50 13.84
C MET A 328 -16.06 -18.05 14.31
N GLU A 329 -16.12 -19.00 15.22
CA GLU A 329 -14.95 -19.58 15.84
C GLU A 329 -14.16 -20.45 14.84
N ARG A 330 -12.94 -20.79 15.24
CA ARG A 330 -11.99 -21.58 14.48
C ARG A 330 -12.62 -22.86 13.90
N GLY A 331 -12.46 -23.06 12.60
CA GLY A 331 -12.99 -24.21 11.89
C GLY A 331 -14.43 -24.08 11.45
N ALA A 332 -15.04 -22.90 11.64
CA ALA A 332 -16.36 -22.63 11.11
C ALA A 332 -16.38 -22.69 9.59
N LYS A 333 -17.49 -23.18 9.04
CA LYS A 333 -17.69 -23.28 7.59
C LYS A 333 -19.15 -23.00 7.27
N THR A 334 -19.41 -22.17 6.28
CA THR A 334 -20.75 -21.99 5.76
C THR A 334 -20.96 -22.87 4.54
N THR A 335 -22.18 -23.33 4.33
CA THR A 335 -22.60 -23.95 3.06
C THR A 335 -22.86 -22.88 2.02
N SER A 336 -23.06 -23.28 0.76
CA SER A 336 -23.49 -22.36 -0.28
C SER A 336 -24.82 -21.72 0.05
N ASP A 337 -24.96 -20.44 -0.33
CA ASP A 337 -26.18 -19.64 -0.14
C ASP A 337 -26.66 -19.55 1.33
N SER A 338 -25.69 -19.55 2.25
CA SER A 338 -26.00 -19.37 3.69
C SER A 338 -26.34 -17.93 4.01
N TYR A 339 -27.48 -17.70 4.66
CA TYR A 339 -27.87 -16.42 5.20
C TYR A 339 -27.68 -16.40 6.70
N ILE A 340 -26.82 -15.52 7.18
CA ILE A 340 -26.52 -15.37 8.61
C ILE A 340 -26.85 -13.94 9.00
N LEU A 341 -27.84 -13.79 9.89
CA LEU A 341 -28.19 -12.51 10.48
C LEU A 341 -27.75 -12.48 11.94
N TRP A 342 -26.84 -11.60 12.27
CA TRP A 342 -26.46 -11.41 13.67
C TRP A 342 -27.64 -10.84 14.44
N GLN A 343 -28.18 -11.58 15.39
CA GLN A 343 -29.29 -11.16 16.24
C GLN A 343 -28.89 -11.06 17.71
N ILE A 344 -29.57 -10.17 18.46
CA ILE A 344 -29.53 -10.18 19.92
C ILE A 344 -30.36 -11.37 20.41
N GLY A 345 -29.68 -12.36 20.97
CA GLY A 345 -30.31 -13.52 21.62
C GLY A 345 -30.57 -14.68 20.67
N ARG A 346 -29.98 -15.80 21.02
CA ARG A 346 -30.11 -17.17 20.49
C ARG A 346 -30.27 -17.27 18.97
N ALA A 347 -29.14 -17.36 18.28
CA ALA A 347 -29.15 -18.02 16.98
C ALA A 347 -29.47 -19.51 17.21
N HIS A 348 -30.63 -19.96 16.80
CA HIS A 348 -30.83 -21.36 16.50
C HIS A 348 -30.28 -21.62 15.11
N VAL A 349 -29.19 -22.34 15.07
CA VAL A 349 -28.62 -22.87 13.83
C VAL A 349 -29.44 -24.10 13.46
#